data_a423bb9ede6d0478495a462fbacdedae
#
_entry.id   a423bb9ede6d0478495a462fbacdedae
#
_cell.length_a   1.000
_cell.length_b   1.000
_cell.length_c   1.000
_cell.angle_alpha   90.00
_cell.angle_beta   90.00
_cell.angle_gamma   90.00
#
_symmetry.space_group_name_H-M   'P 1'
#
loop_
_entity.id
_entity.type
_entity.pdbx_description
1 polymer ?
#
loop_
_entity_poly.entity_id
_entity_poly.type
_entity_poly.pdbx_seq_one_letter_code
_entity_poly.pdbx_strand_id
1 'polypeptide(L)'
;MKKILKKPLGLLLALSLIVCMATGCKNTSEEAASGGLTEVTLNEVAHSIFYAPMYVAIENGYFEEEGISLTLVTGFGADKTMTAVLTDEADIGFMGSESTIYTYAGGTDDYVVNFAQLTQRAGNFLVSRQPIENFSWDMLKGTDVLGGRAGGMPQMVFEFILKKNSIDPKADLTIDQSIDFGSTAAAFSGGQGDFTVVEKKYCTT
;
A
#
# COMPACT_ATOMS: atom_id res chain seq x y z
N MET A 1 -16.51 82.05 20.54
CA MET A 1 -16.09 81.64 19.18
C MET A 1 -15.32 80.29 19.22
N LYS A 2 -15.98 79.13 19.17
CA LYS A 2 -15.35 77.79 19.02
C LYS A 2 -16.44 76.74 18.85
N LYS A 3 -17.11 76.71 17.69
CA LYS A 3 -18.16 75.66 17.41
C LYS A 3 -18.29 75.29 15.94
N ILE A 4 -17.23 75.29 15.11
CA ILE A 4 -17.39 75.02 13.68
C ILE A 4 -16.42 73.97 13.12
N LEU A 5 -15.72 73.19 13.96
CA LEU A 5 -14.72 72.25 13.39
C LEU A 5 -14.97 70.78 13.69
N LYS A 6 -16.16 70.38 14.16
CA LYS A 6 -16.42 68.98 14.52
C LYS A 6 -17.31 68.20 13.50
N LYS A 7 -17.97 68.90 12.56
CA LYS A 7 -18.87 68.25 11.60
C LYS A 7 -18.19 67.68 10.34
N PRO A 8 -17.12 68.26 9.75
CA PRO A 8 -16.51 67.66 8.57
C PRO A 8 -15.65 66.43 8.89
N LEU A 9 -15.11 66.28 10.12
CA LEU A 9 -14.25 65.17 10.50
C LEU A 9 -15.07 63.84 10.65
N GLY A 10 -16.28 63.93 11.16
CA GLY A 10 -17.21 62.77 11.23
C GLY A 10 -17.67 62.26 9.87
N LEU A 11 -17.89 63.17 8.92
CA LEU A 11 -18.30 62.83 7.58
C LEU A 11 -17.13 62.18 6.76
N LEU A 12 -15.92 62.63 6.98
CA LEU A 12 -14.71 62.00 6.37
C LEU A 12 -14.43 60.62 6.92
N LEU A 13 -14.67 60.39 8.22
CA LEU A 13 -14.51 59.08 8.85
C LEU A 13 -15.59 58.08 8.39
N ALA A 14 -16.82 58.52 8.21
CA ALA A 14 -17.89 57.71 7.68
C ALA A 14 -17.68 57.35 6.21
N LEU A 15 -17.16 58.26 5.41
CA LEU A 15 -16.85 58.00 4.00
C LEU A 15 -15.67 57.02 3.82
N SER A 16 -14.68 57.05 4.68
CA SER A 16 -13.57 56.11 4.66
C SER A 16 -13.99 54.69 5.04
N LEU A 17 -14.93 54.50 5.95
CA LEU A 17 -15.51 53.20 6.31
C LEU A 17 -16.35 52.58 5.19
N ILE A 18 -17.08 53.40 4.43
CA ILE A 18 -17.86 52.91 3.27
C ILE A 18 -16.95 52.45 2.12
N VAL A 19 -15.82 53.13 1.88
CA VAL A 19 -14.85 52.72 0.87
C VAL A 19 -14.17 51.42 1.24
N CYS A 20 -13.89 51.14 2.52
CA CYS A 20 -13.34 49.87 2.98
C CYS A 20 -14.32 48.70 2.84
N MET A 21 -15.62 48.92 2.91
CA MET A 21 -16.64 47.88 2.71
C MET A 21 -16.89 47.58 1.21
N ALA A 22 -16.59 48.51 0.30
CA ALA A 22 -16.78 48.31 -1.13
C ALA A 22 -15.61 47.56 -1.80
N THR A 23 -14.44 47.45 -1.15
CA THR A 23 -13.28 46.69 -1.63
C THR A 23 -13.19 45.29 -1.04
N GLY A 24 -14.09 44.92 -0.10
CA GLY A 24 -14.09 43.61 0.60
C GLY A 24 -14.84 42.48 -0.08
N CYS A 25 -15.43 42.66 -1.25
CA CYS A 25 -16.19 41.63 -1.94
C CYS A 25 -15.75 41.49 -3.41
N LYS A 26 -14.52 41.15 -3.64
CA LYS A 26 -14.09 40.51 -4.91
C LYS A 26 -12.73 39.85 -4.76
N ASN A 27 -12.67 38.87 -3.89
CA ASN A 27 -11.75 37.76 -4.04
C ASN A 27 -12.58 36.47 -3.89
N THR A 28 -13.42 36.22 -4.87
CA THR A 28 -13.44 34.87 -5.38
C THR A 28 -12.07 34.75 -6.05
N SER A 29 -11.08 34.32 -5.31
CA SER A 29 -9.96 33.61 -5.88
C SER A 29 -10.59 32.40 -6.56
N GLU A 30 -10.88 32.51 -7.86
CA GLU A 30 -10.41 31.48 -8.73
C GLU A 30 -8.94 31.39 -8.38
N GLU A 31 -8.56 30.50 -7.47
CA GLU A 31 -7.32 29.79 -7.57
C GLU A 31 -7.37 29.20 -8.98
N ALA A 32 -6.87 29.98 -9.93
CA ALA A 32 -6.27 29.42 -11.11
C ALA A 32 -5.35 28.37 -10.54
N ALA A 33 -5.69 27.09 -10.75
CA ALA A 33 -4.85 25.97 -10.50
C ALA A 33 -3.50 26.35 -11.08
N SER A 34 -2.59 26.82 -10.23
CA SER A 34 -1.18 26.85 -10.56
C SER A 34 -0.87 25.36 -10.72
N GLY A 35 -0.70 24.91 -11.97
CA GLY A 35 -0.63 23.52 -12.35
C GLY A 35 0.57 22.79 -11.74
N GLY A 36 0.53 22.61 -10.43
CA GLY A 36 1.33 21.65 -9.70
C GLY A 36 0.60 20.33 -9.69
N LEU A 37 1.32 19.24 -9.96
CA LEU A 37 0.80 17.90 -9.82
C LEU A 37 0.46 17.66 -8.34
N THR A 38 -0.57 16.84 -8.08
CA THR A 38 -0.87 16.36 -6.73
C THR A 38 0.16 15.31 -6.34
N GLU A 39 0.92 15.56 -5.29
CA GLU A 39 1.88 14.58 -4.76
C GLU A 39 1.12 13.40 -4.15
N VAL A 40 1.47 12.17 -4.54
CA VAL A 40 0.90 10.93 -4.02
C VAL A 40 2.01 9.93 -3.78
N THR A 41 2.08 9.40 -2.56
CA THR A 41 2.97 8.30 -2.20
C THR A 41 2.21 6.98 -2.22
N LEU A 42 2.65 6.05 -3.08
CA LEU A 42 2.14 4.69 -3.15
C LEU A 42 3.18 3.72 -2.57
N ASN A 43 2.79 2.96 -1.54
CA ASN A 43 3.63 1.92 -0.97
C ASN A 43 3.21 0.55 -1.51
N GLU A 44 4.11 -0.14 -2.23
CA GLU A 44 3.87 -1.49 -2.74
C GLU A 44 4.50 -2.56 -1.84
N VAL A 45 3.85 -3.71 -1.76
CA VAL A 45 4.31 -4.86 -0.95
C VAL A 45 5.65 -5.42 -1.42
N ALA A 46 5.91 -5.40 -2.72
CA ALA A 46 7.13 -5.90 -3.34
C ALA A 46 7.26 -5.35 -4.75
N HIS A 47 8.50 -5.15 -5.22
CA HIS A 47 8.73 -4.82 -6.62
C HIS A 47 8.66 -6.09 -7.47
N SER A 48 7.56 -6.25 -8.24
CA SER A 48 7.26 -7.50 -8.93
C SER A 48 6.71 -7.28 -10.33
N ILE A 49 7.15 -8.12 -11.28
CA ILE A 49 6.58 -8.16 -12.65
C ILE A 49 5.06 -8.38 -12.63
N PHE A 50 4.51 -8.90 -11.54
CA PHE A 50 3.08 -9.07 -11.31
C PHE A 50 2.32 -7.74 -11.35
N TYR A 51 3.02 -6.63 -11.10
CA TYR A 51 2.50 -5.27 -11.05
C TYR A 51 2.90 -4.47 -12.30
N ALA A 52 3.36 -5.14 -13.36
CA ALA A 52 3.83 -4.51 -14.59
C ALA A 52 2.88 -3.45 -15.18
N PRO A 53 1.54 -3.60 -15.17
CA PRO A 53 0.65 -2.54 -15.65
C PRO A 53 0.82 -1.21 -14.92
N MET A 54 1.05 -1.25 -13.59
CA MET A 54 1.32 -0.06 -12.80
C MET A 54 2.65 0.60 -13.19
N TYR A 55 3.71 -0.20 -13.34
CA TYR A 55 5.01 0.33 -13.76
C TYR A 55 4.99 0.92 -15.17
N VAL A 56 4.26 0.30 -16.09
CA VAL A 56 4.06 0.85 -17.45
C VAL A 56 3.32 2.18 -17.38
N ALA A 57 2.34 2.34 -16.49
CA ALA A 57 1.64 3.60 -16.30
C ALA A 57 2.58 4.69 -15.76
N ILE A 58 3.46 4.35 -14.82
CA ILE A 58 4.47 5.26 -14.29
C ILE A 58 5.47 5.67 -15.39
N GLU A 59 6.07 4.71 -16.07
CA GLU A 59 7.09 4.96 -17.10
C GLU A 59 6.57 5.73 -18.32
N ASN A 60 5.28 5.59 -18.63
CA ASN A 60 4.65 6.31 -19.74
C ASN A 60 4.11 7.70 -19.32
N GLY A 61 4.22 8.09 -18.05
CA GLY A 61 3.74 9.38 -17.58
C GLY A 61 2.22 9.50 -17.45
N TYR A 62 1.49 8.39 -17.37
CA TYR A 62 0.02 8.42 -17.30
C TYR A 62 -0.49 9.02 -15.98
N PHE A 63 0.29 8.96 -14.91
CA PHE A 63 -0.07 9.62 -13.66
C PHE A 63 0.07 11.13 -13.76
N GLU A 64 1.12 11.61 -14.41
CA GLU A 64 1.34 13.03 -14.67
C GLU A 64 0.27 13.61 -15.62
N GLU A 65 -0.17 12.83 -16.62
CA GLU A 65 -1.28 13.21 -17.51
C GLU A 65 -2.60 13.42 -16.73
N GLU A 66 -2.79 12.67 -15.62
CA GLU A 66 -3.94 12.81 -14.72
C GLU A 66 -3.69 13.81 -13.57
N GLY A 67 -2.59 14.57 -13.62
CA GLY A 67 -2.27 15.59 -12.63
C GLY A 67 -1.68 15.06 -11.34
N ILE A 68 -1.09 13.86 -11.35
CA ILE A 68 -0.51 13.19 -10.17
C ILE A 68 1.01 13.10 -10.33
N SER A 69 1.75 13.52 -9.30
CA SER A 69 3.16 13.25 -9.10
C SER A 69 3.31 12.04 -8.18
N LEU A 70 3.55 10.86 -8.76
CA LEU A 70 3.57 9.61 -8.01
C LEU A 70 4.96 9.27 -7.49
N THR A 71 5.09 9.07 -6.18
CA THR A 71 6.27 8.47 -5.54
C THR A 71 5.97 7.01 -5.20
N LEU A 72 6.74 6.08 -5.77
CA LEU A 72 6.62 4.65 -5.50
C LEU A 72 7.65 4.21 -4.45
N VAL A 73 7.17 3.58 -3.37
CA VAL A 73 8.00 3.03 -2.28
C VAL A 73 7.72 1.54 -2.12
N THR A 74 8.77 0.73 -1.94
CA THR A 74 8.62 -0.71 -1.69
C THR A 74 8.74 -1.02 -0.20
N GLY A 75 7.68 -1.54 0.41
CA GLY A 75 7.61 -1.87 1.85
C GLY A 75 8.19 -3.24 2.22
N PHE A 76 8.33 -4.17 1.26
CA PHE A 76 8.81 -5.54 1.47
C PHE A 76 7.97 -6.40 2.42
N GLY A 77 6.68 -6.09 2.54
CA GLY A 77 5.72 -6.85 3.33
C GLY A 77 4.38 -6.14 3.45
N ALA A 78 3.28 -6.89 3.46
CA ALA A 78 1.94 -6.31 3.56
C ALA A 78 1.71 -5.63 4.92
N ASP A 79 2.32 -6.14 5.98
CA ASP A 79 2.36 -5.53 7.31
C ASP A 79 3.02 -4.14 7.30
N LYS A 80 4.14 -4.00 6.59
CA LYS A 80 4.85 -2.72 6.46
C LYS A 80 4.08 -1.72 5.59
N THR A 81 3.53 -2.19 4.46
CA THR A 81 2.70 -1.36 3.58
C THR A 81 1.45 -0.87 4.32
N MET A 82 0.78 -1.74 5.09
CA MET A 82 -0.36 -1.33 5.91
C MET A 82 0.04 -0.30 6.96
N THR A 83 1.17 -0.51 7.65
CA THR A 83 1.69 0.46 8.61
C THR A 83 1.94 1.82 7.97
N ALA A 84 2.59 1.85 6.81
CA ALA A 84 2.88 3.11 6.10
C ALA A 84 1.60 3.92 5.79
N VAL A 85 0.50 3.24 5.42
CA VAL A 85 -0.79 3.90 5.20
C VAL A 85 -1.42 4.38 6.51
N LEU A 86 -1.41 3.56 7.56
CA LEU A 86 -2.00 3.91 8.86
C LEU A 86 -1.22 5.01 9.61
N THR A 87 0.04 5.26 9.24
CA THR A 87 0.89 6.30 9.84
C THR A 87 1.08 7.52 8.94
N ASP A 88 0.28 7.64 7.87
CA ASP A 88 0.37 8.72 6.86
C ASP A 88 1.75 8.84 6.17
N GLU A 89 2.56 7.76 6.19
CA GLU A 89 3.80 7.68 5.40
C GLU A 89 3.53 7.36 3.92
N ALA A 90 2.34 6.85 3.61
CA ALA A 90 1.86 6.62 2.26
C ALA A 90 0.36 6.90 2.16
N ASP A 91 -0.04 7.53 1.05
CA ASP A 91 -1.46 7.82 0.76
C ASP A 91 -2.19 6.57 0.28
N ILE A 92 -1.48 5.69 -0.43
CA ILE A 92 -2.04 4.47 -1.03
C ILE A 92 -1.15 3.28 -0.70
N GLY A 93 -1.76 2.19 -0.22
CA GLY A 93 -1.12 0.89 -0.06
C GLY A 93 -1.50 -0.07 -1.17
N PHE A 94 -0.51 -0.60 -1.90
CA PHE A 94 -0.73 -1.67 -2.86
C PHE A 94 -0.33 -3.01 -2.27
N MET A 95 -1.33 -3.72 -1.75
CA MET A 95 -1.18 -4.97 -0.99
C MET A 95 -2.40 -5.87 -1.18
N GLY A 96 -2.35 -7.08 -0.63
CA GLY A 96 -3.50 -7.97 -0.63
C GLY A 96 -4.63 -7.46 0.27
N SER A 97 -5.87 -7.70 -0.14
CA SER A 97 -7.06 -7.27 0.61
C SER A 97 -7.20 -7.92 2.00
N GLU A 98 -6.50 -9.04 2.26
CA GLU A 98 -6.46 -9.66 3.58
C GLU A 98 -5.90 -8.73 4.65
N SER A 99 -4.97 -7.83 4.29
CA SER A 99 -4.38 -6.88 5.23
C SER A 99 -5.43 -5.93 5.82
N THR A 100 -6.41 -5.49 5.01
CA THR A 100 -7.52 -4.65 5.49
C THR A 100 -8.45 -5.43 6.43
N ILE A 101 -8.68 -6.72 6.13
CA ILE A 101 -9.49 -7.60 6.97
C ILE A 101 -8.81 -7.82 8.34
N TYR A 102 -7.50 -8.07 8.35
CA TYR A 102 -6.74 -8.25 9.60
C TYR A 102 -6.75 -6.98 10.45
N THR A 103 -6.56 -5.81 9.84
CA THR A 103 -6.59 -4.53 10.55
C THR A 103 -7.97 -4.27 11.17
N TYR A 104 -9.03 -4.44 10.39
CA TYR A 104 -10.41 -4.31 10.88
C TYR A 104 -10.73 -5.30 12.00
N ALA A 105 -10.38 -6.59 11.80
CA ALA A 105 -10.60 -7.63 12.80
C ALA A 105 -9.76 -7.45 14.07
N GLY A 106 -8.64 -6.73 13.99
CA GLY A 106 -7.81 -6.33 15.11
C GLY A 106 -8.45 -5.26 16.03
N GLY A 107 -9.60 -4.71 15.63
CA GLY A 107 -10.35 -3.74 16.44
C GLY A 107 -9.77 -2.32 16.39
N THR A 108 -9.06 -1.97 15.34
CA THR A 108 -8.55 -0.62 15.11
C THR A 108 -9.71 0.29 14.72
N ASP A 109 -9.84 1.45 15.38
CA ASP A 109 -10.86 2.46 15.04
C ASP A 109 -10.57 3.12 13.68
N ASP A 110 -9.30 3.18 13.29
CA ASP A 110 -8.84 3.65 11.99
C ASP A 110 -8.46 2.46 11.10
N TYR A 111 -9.08 2.37 9.94
CA TYR A 111 -8.88 1.26 9.00
C TYR A 111 -8.95 1.75 7.56
N VAL A 112 -8.20 1.07 6.68
CA VAL A 112 -8.14 1.41 5.26
C VAL A 112 -9.30 0.77 4.47
N VAL A 113 -9.65 1.38 3.33
CA VAL A 113 -10.72 0.93 2.43
C VAL A 113 -10.12 0.50 1.10
N ASN A 114 -10.46 -0.69 0.62
CA ASN A 114 -10.09 -1.13 -0.72
C ASN A 114 -10.93 -0.39 -1.77
N PHE A 115 -10.30 0.26 -2.74
CA PHE A 115 -10.97 1.02 -3.78
C PHE A 115 -10.66 0.53 -5.21
N ALA A 116 -9.59 -0.24 -5.41
CA ALA A 116 -9.20 -0.76 -6.72
C ALA A 116 -8.55 -2.15 -6.61
N GLN A 117 -8.65 -2.93 -7.69
CA GLN A 117 -8.02 -4.24 -7.81
C GLN A 117 -7.20 -4.30 -9.11
N LEU A 118 -5.87 -4.46 -8.98
CA LEU A 118 -4.95 -4.60 -10.11
C LEU A 118 -4.77 -6.06 -10.53
N THR A 119 -4.75 -6.99 -9.58
CA THR A 119 -4.48 -8.41 -9.82
C THR A 119 -5.66 -9.27 -9.39
N GLN A 120 -5.99 -10.29 -10.18
CA GLN A 120 -7.12 -11.17 -9.91
C GLN A 120 -6.72 -12.55 -9.39
N ARG A 121 -5.44 -12.91 -9.49
CA ARG A 121 -4.92 -14.24 -9.11
C ARG A 121 -3.59 -14.10 -8.40
N ALA A 122 -3.41 -14.91 -7.36
CA ALA A 122 -2.10 -15.05 -6.72
C ALA A 122 -1.13 -15.75 -7.69
N GLY A 123 0.11 -15.22 -7.76
CA GLY A 123 1.18 -15.76 -8.59
C GLY A 123 2.21 -16.56 -7.80
N ASN A 124 1.80 -17.16 -6.67
CA ASN A 124 2.69 -17.89 -5.78
C ASN A 124 2.68 -19.39 -6.06
N PHE A 125 3.84 -20.01 -5.91
CA PHE A 125 4.08 -21.43 -6.13
C PHE A 125 4.81 -22.02 -4.93
N LEU A 126 4.43 -23.24 -4.58
CA LEU A 126 5.23 -24.06 -3.66
C LEU A 126 6.37 -24.71 -4.48
N VAL A 127 7.60 -24.48 -4.04
CA VAL A 127 8.81 -24.97 -4.71
C VAL A 127 9.57 -25.86 -3.75
N SER A 128 10.01 -27.03 -4.24
CA SER A 128 10.86 -27.97 -3.53
C SER A 128 12.32 -27.85 -3.97
N ARG A 129 13.26 -28.28 -3.13
CA ARG A 129 14.69 -28.30 -3.48
C ARG A 129 15.05 -29.31 -4.53
N GLN A 130 14.29 -30.39 -4.61
CA GLN A 130 14.52 -31.48 -5.56
C GLN A 130 13.25 -31.70 -6.38
N PRO A 131 13.36 -32.17 -7.61
CA PRO A 131 12.20 -32.57 -8.40
C PRO A 131 11.39 -33.64 -7.67
N ILE A 132 10.07 -33.47 -7.64
CA ILE A 132 9.11 -34.43 -7.05
C ILE A 132 8.16 -34.85 -8.16
N GLU A 133 8.24 -36.12 -8.59
CA GLU A 133 7.40 -36.64 -9.69
C GLU A 133 5.91 -36.77 -9.29
N ASN A 134 5.64 -37.20 -8.04
CA ASN A 134 4.29 -37.45 -7.55
C ASN A 134 4.06 -36.69 -6.23
N PHE A 135 3.93 -35.36 -6.33
CA PHE A 135 3.71 -34.53 -5.16
C PHE A 135 2.37 -34.84 -4.48
N SER A 136 2.38 -34.94 -3.17
CA SER A 136 1.20 -34.87 -2.32
C SER A 136 1.43 -33.90 -1.17
N TRP A 137 0.37 -33.29 -0.69
CA TRP A 137 0.46 -32.32 0.41
C TRP A 137 0.99 -32.95 1.71
N ASP A 138 0.76 -34.26 1.92
CA ASP A 138 1.29 -34.99 3.10
C ASP A 138 2.82 -35.00 3.18
N MET A 139 3.51 -34.80 2.05
CA MET A 139 4.99 -34.71 2.02
C MET A 139 5.53 -33.49 2.77
N LEU A 140 4.69 -32.51 3.09
CA LEU A 140 5.08 -31.34 3.86
C LEU A 140 5.12 -31.61 5.36
N LYS A 141 4.54 -32.71 5.83
CA LYS A 141 4.56 -33.05 7.26
C LYS A 141 5.97 -33.31 7.75
N GLY A 142 6.35 -32.66 8.84
CA GLY A 142 7.68 -32.76 9.42
C GLY A 142 8.78 -31.99 8.70
N THR A 143 8.44 -31.14 7.70
CA THR A 143 9.40 -30.33 6.94
C THR A 143 9.43 -28.87 7.41
N ASP A 144 10.49 -28.16 6.99
CA ASP A 144 10.66 -26.74 7.18
C ASP A 144 10.28 -26.00 5.88
N VAL A 145 9.29 -25.10 5.95
CA VAL A 145 8.78 -24.36 4.78
C VAL A 145 8.98 -22.87 4.98
N LEU A 146 9.58 -22.18 4.02
CA LEU A 146 9.55 -20.73 3.96
C LEU A 146 8.19 -20.31 3.40
N GLY A 147 7.22 -20.10 4.29
CA GLY A 147 5.79 -20.06 3.98
C GLY A 147 5.23 -18.72 3.54
N GLY A 148 6.09 -17.76 3.22
CA GLY A 148 5.73 -16.37 2.99
C GLY A 148 5.64 -15.56 4.29
N ARG A 149 5.74 -14.24 4.16
CA ARG A 149 5.75 -13.35 5.33
C ARG A 149 4.39 -13.36 6.04
N ALA A 150 4.43 -13.30 7.37
CA ALA A 150 3.23 -13.26 8.21
C ALA A 150 2.30 -12.10 7.82
N GLY A 151 1.00 -12.39 7.74
CA GLY A 151 -0.03 -11.42 7.39
C GLY A 151 -0.18 -11.13 5.90
N GLY A 152 0.59 -11.79 5.03
CA GLY A 152 0.51 -11.65 3.58
C GLY A 152 -0.35 -12.72 2.91
N MET A 153 -0.82 -12.41 1.68
CA MET A 153 -1.61 -13.33 0.86
C MET A 153 -0.94 -14.69 0.64
N PRO A 154 0.39 -14.79 0.35
CA PRO A 154 1.05 -16.08 0.16
C PRO A 154 0.91 -17.00 1.38
N GLN A 155 1.17 -16.47 2.57
CA GLN A 155 1.05 -17.22 3.83
C GLN A 155 -0.39 -17.65 4.08
N MET A 156 -1.36 -16.75 3.95
CA MET A 156 -2.76 -17.05 4.20
C MET A 156 -3.28 -18.16 3.28
N VAL A 157 -2.98 -18.07 1.98
CA VAL A 157 -3.40 -19.06 0.98
C VAL A 157 -2.73 -20.41 1.23
N PHE A 158 -1.42 -20.41 1.56
CA PHE A 158 -0.69 -21.63 1.87
C PHE A 158 -1.31 -22.36 3.08
N GLU A 159 -1.51 -21.67 4.19
CA GLU A 159 -2.16 -22.26 5.37
C GLU A 159 -3.59 -22.74 5.09
N PHE A 160 -4.35 -21.99 4.26
CA PHE A 160 -5.68 -22.44 3.84
C PHE A 160 -5.62 -23.77 3.08
N ILE A 161 -4.66 -23.91 2.16
CA ILE A 161 -4.48 -25.15 1.38
C ILE A 161 -4.08 -26.31 2.30
N LEU A 162 -3.16 -26.08 3.26
CA LEU A 162 -2.79 -27.11 4.25
C LEU A 162 -4.01 -27.60 5.02
N LYS A 163 -4.80 -26.68 5.57
CA LYS A 163 -6.03 -27.00 6.31
C LYS A 163 -7.04 -27.77 5.44
N LYS A 164 -7.17 -27.44 4.16
CA LYS A 164 -8.03 -28.17 3.21
C LYS A 164 -7.55 -29.58 2.94
N ASN A 165 -6.26 -29.86 3.11
CA ASN A 165 -5.67 -31.18 2.97
C ASN A 165 -5.49 -31.88 4.33
N SER A 166 -6.19 -31.44 5.38
CA SER A 166 -6.12 -32.00 6.74
C SER A 166 -4.73 -31.97 7.35
N ILE A 167 -3.96 -30.94 7.06
CA ILE A 167 -2.65 -30.67 7.62
C ILE A 167 -2.77 -29.45 8.54
N ASP A 168 -2.37 -29.60 9.80
CA ASP A 168 -2.31 -28.50 10.75
C ASP A 168 -1.03 -27.68 10.52
N PRO A 169 -1.14 -26.40 10.08
CA PRO A 169 0.04 -25.59 9.81
C PRO A 169 0.89 -25.28 11.05
N LYS A 170 0.39 -25.55 12.26
CA LYS A 170 1.11 -25.31 13.52
C LYS A 170 1.69 -26.58 14.15
N ALA A 171 1.10 -27.75 13.83
CA ALA A 171 1.48 -29.00 14.48
C ALA A 171 2.22 -29.96 13.53
N ASP A 172 1.89 -29.93 12.22
CA ASP A 172 2.38 -30.95 11.30
C ASP A 172 3.68 -30.54 10.55
N LEU A 173 4.05 -29.26 10.54
CA LEU A 173 5.26 -28.76 9.89
C LEU A 173 5.75 -27.47 10.54
N THR A 174 6.97 -27.04 10.23
CA THR A 174 7.49 -25.72 10.60
C THR A 174 7.29 -24.74 9.47
N ILE A 175 6.64 -23.60 9.72
CA ILE A 175 6.49 -22.55 8.72
C ILE A 175 7.24 -21.31 9.18
N ASP A 176 8.35 -20.97 8.51
CA ASP A 176 9.05 -19.70 8.74
C ASP A 176 8.34 -18.59 7.97
N GLN A 177 7.84 -17.61 8.71
CA GLN A 177 7.09 -16.45 8.21
C GLN A 177 7.83 -15.12 8.49
N SER A 178 9.06 -15.20 8.99
CA SER A 178 9.84 -14.03 9.43
C SER A 178 10.62 -13.36 8.29
N ILE A 179 10.81 -14.07 7.18
CA ILE A 179 11.66 -13.60 6.07
C ILE A 179 10.88 -12.59 5.22
N ASP A 180 11.49 -11.46 4.94
CA ASP A 180 10.95 -10.43 4.06
C ASP A 180 10.68 -11.00 2.65
N PHE A 181 9.60 -10.56 2.02
CA PHE A 181 9.11 -11.09 0.76
C PHE A 181 10.18 -11.12 -0.35
N GLY A 182 10.96 -10.05 -0.47
CA GLY A 182 12.05 -9.96 -1.46
C GLY A 182 13.25 -10.85 -1.18
N SER A 183 13.38 -11.38 0.04
CA SER A 183 14.54 -12.18 0.49
C SER A 183 14.28 -13.69 0.50
N THR A 184 13.02 -14.13 0.37
CA THR A 184 12.62 -15.54 0.50
C THR A 184 13.35 -16.46 -0.50
N ALA A 185 13.45 -16.04 -1.77
CA ALA A 185 14.13 -16.83 -2.79
C ALA A 185 15.65 -16.98 -2.50
N ALA A 186 16.30 -15.91 -2.03
CA ALA A 186 17.71 -15.94 -1.65
C ALA A 186 17.96 -16.83 -0.43
N ALA A 187 17.09 -16.76 0.58
CA ALA A 187 17.15 -17.62 1.76
C ALA A 187 17.00 -19.10 1.38
N PHE A 188 16.05 -19.42 0.52
CA PHE A 188 15.87 -20.76 0.00
C PHE A 188 17.09 -21.23 -0.81
N SER A 189 17.59 -20.45 -1.74
CA SER A 189 18.80 -20.76 -2.50
C SER A 189 20.03 -20.91 -1.58
N GLY A 190 20.09 -20.19 -0.48
CA GLY A 190 21.13 -20.27 0.55
C GLY A 190 21.03 -21.50 1.46
N GLY A 191 20.03 -22.38 1.26
CA GLY A 191 19.91 -23.65 1.98
C GLY A 191 18.86 -23.67 3.11
N GLN A 192 18.08 -22.59 3.31
CA GLN A 192 17.03 -22.56 4.33
C GLN A 192 15.75 -23.22 3.83
N GLY A 193 15.07 -23.99 4.69
CA GLY A 193 13.82 -24.70 4.42
C GLY A 193 13.94 -25.84 3.41
N ASP A 194 13.02 -26.78 3.42
CA ASP A 194 12.88 -27.88 2.45
C ASP A 194 12.03 -27.45 1.26
N PHE A 195 11.06 -26.58 1.52
CA PHE A 195 10.16 -25.98 0.55
C PHE A 195 10.10 -24.47 0.74
N THR A 196 9.64 -23.77 -0.28
CA THR A 196 9.38 -22.33 -0.19
C THR A 196 8.11 -21.93 -0.98
N VAL A 197 7.43 -20.89 -0.51
CA VAL A 197 6.33 -20.25 -1.24
C VAL A 197 6.86 -18.97 -1.86
N VAL A 198 7.01 -18.94 -3.18
CA VAL A 198 7.58 -17.82 -3.93
C VAL A 198 6.80 -17.49 -5.19
N GLU A 199 7.00 -16.31 -5.74
CA GLU A 199 6.46 -15.93 -7.04
C GLU A 199 7.16 -16.68 -8.19
N LYS A 200 6.44 -16.85 -9.30
CA LYS A 200 6.91 -17.54 -10.50
C LYS A 200 8.28 -17.06 -11.00
N LYS A 201 8.58 -15.77 -10.89
CA LYS A 201 9.87 -15.21 -11.34
C LYS A 201 11.09 -15.81 -10.65
N TYR A 202 10.91 -16.43 -9.47
CA TYR A 202 11.97 -17.12 -8.72
C TYR A 202 12.00 -18.63 -8.93
N CYS A 203 11.06 -19.18 -9.71
CA CYS A 203 10.96 -20.62 -9.97
C CYS A 203 11.75 -21.07 -11.22
N THR A 204 12.37 -20.14 -11.96
CA THR A 204 13.17 -20.45 -13.15
C THR A 204 14.62 -20.58 -12.75
N THR A 205 15.10 -21.80 -12.68
CA THR A 205 16.52 -22.19 -12.71
C THR A 205 16.84 -22.82 -14.05
#